data_efd3c3ee8e8c8b89f56e9c6b360aef26
#
_entry.id   efd3c3ee8e8c8b89f56e9c6b360aef26
#
_cell.length_a   1.000
_cell.length_b   1.000
_cell.length_c   1.000
_cell.angle_alpha   90.00
_cell.angle_beta   90.00
_cell.angle_gamma   90.00
#
_symmetry.space_group_name_H-M   'P 1'
#
loop_
_entity.id
_entity.type
_entity.pdbx_description
1 polymer ?
#
loop_
_entity_poly.entity_id
_entity_poly.type
_entity_poly.pdbx_seq_one_letter_code
_entity_poly.pdbx_strand_id
1 'polypeptide(L)'
;MRIACVRVCSLLLLGLLASNLTNAQTFSDSADWKESDVPPPPAYDMGKLLTFEVTRSSPLVYGVDPASVSISNSDGIVRYVVVATTAAGAKNVIYEGLRCSTGEVRTYARAKPDGSWVPVANSEWKSAYDISLPRHSLRFAKVAACQQAAPVSSVRELVRKLKNPSAD
;
A
#
# COMPACT_ATOMS: atom_id res chain seq x y z
N MET A 1 -16.12 -85.20 -14.53
CA MET A 1 -17.25 -85.18 -13.59
C MET A 1 -16.95 -84.14 -12.53
N ARG A 2 -17.84 -83.16 -12.35
CA ARG A 2 -17.88 -82.00 -11.42
C ARG A 2 -17.07 -80.77 -11.81
N ILE A 3 -17.81 -79.87 -12.37
CA ILE A 3 -17.54 -78.49 -12.74
C ILE A 3 -17.63 -77.65 -11.44
N ALA A 4 -16.62 -76.91 -11.11
CA ALA A 4 -16.69 -75.91 -10.06
C ALA A 4 -16.63 -74.51 -10.68
N CYS A 5 -17.74 -73.79 -10.53
CA CYS A 5 -17.95 -72.40 -10.98
C CYS A 5 -17.15 -71.44 -10.09
N VAL A 6 -16.20 -70.72 -10.68
CA VAL A 6 -15.54 -69.58 -10.03
C VAL A 6 -16.26 -68.30 -10.45
N ARG A 7 -16.97 -67.71 -9.49
CA ARG A 7 -17.56 -66.35 -9.64
C ARG A 7 -16.48 -65.31 -9.46
N VAL A 8 -16.19 -64.63 -10.53
CA VAL A 8 -15.34 -63.40 -10.49
C VAL A 8 -16.20 -62.26 -10.04
N CYS A 9 -15.89 -61.74 -8.83
CA CYS A 9 -16.53 -60.56 -8.29
C CYS A 9 -15.70 -59.33 -8.67
N SER A 10 -16.18 -58.62 -9.75
CA SER A 10 -15.60 -57.32 -10.15
C SER A 10 -16.04 -56.25 -9.15
N LEU A 11 -15.15 -55.84 -8.31
CA LEU A 11 -15.29 -54.64 -7.48
C LEU A 11 -14.91 -53.40 -8.30
N LEU A 12 -15.93 -52.68 -8.77
CA LEU A 12 -15.81 -51.35 -9.32
C LEU A 12 -15.50 -50.37 -8.18
N LEU A 13 -14.23 -49.93 -8.03
CA LEU A 13 -13.86 -48.78 -7.23
C LEU A 13 -14.18 -47.52 -8.03
N LEU A 14 -15.32 -46.88 -7.76
CA LEU A 14 -15.58 -45.50 -8.15
C LEU A 14 -14.75 -44.59 -7.24
N GLY A 15 -13.61 -44.13 -7.75
CA GLY A 15 -12.85 -43.05 -7.09
C GLY A 15 -13.58 -41.72 -7.26
N LEU A 16 -14.18 -41.19 -6.22
CA LEU A 16 -14.63 -39.79 -6.16
C LEU A 16 -13.41 -38.89 -6.14
N LEU A 17 -13.06 -38.33 -7.28
CA LEU A 17 -12.17 -37.17 -7.38
C LEU A 17 -12.94 -35.96 -6.87
N ALA A 18 -12.79 -35.65 -5.58
CA ALA A 18 -13.21 -34.38 -5.02
C ALA A 18 -12.30 -33.27 -5.57
N SER A 19 -12.75 -32.61 -6.64
CA SER A 19 -12.10 -31.42 -7.16
C SER A 19 -12.27 -30.31 -6.13
N ASN A 20 -11.23 -30.01 -5.35
CA ASN A 20 -11.15 -28.81 -4.55
C ASN A 20 -11.06 -27.60 -5.50
N LEU A 21 -12.18 -26.97 -5.79
CA LEU A 21 -12.24 -25.65 -6.40
C LEU A 21 -11.69 -24.67 -5.37
N THR A 22 -10.39 -24.47 -5.38
CA THR A 22 -9.79 -23.32 -4.72
C THR A 22 -10.33 -22.08 -5.41
N ASN A 23 -11.29 -21.40 -4.78
CA ASN A 23 -11.65 -20.05 -5.14
C ASN A 23 -10.43 -19.17 -4.90
N ALA A 24 -9.60 -18.99 -5.92
CA ALA A 24 -8.66 -17.88 -5.96
C ALA A 24 -9.53 -16.62 -5.95
N GLN A 25 -9.68 -15.99 -4.79
CA GLN A 25 -10.24 -14.65 -4.69
C GLN A 25 -9.23 -13.73 -5.38
N THR A 26 -9.45 -13.50 -6.67
CA THR A 26 -8.87 -12.35 -7.34
C THR A 26 -9.40 -11.14 -6.59
N PHE A 27 -8.52 -10.40 -5.93
CA PHE A 27 -8.82 -9.03 -5.51
C PHE A 27 -9.03 -8.22 -6.79
N SER A 28 -10.18 -8.38 -7.41
CA SER A 28 -10.63 -7.43 -8.42
C SER A 28 -10.97 -6.16 -7.66
N ASP A 29 -10.34 -5.07 -8.06
CA ASP A 29 -10.74 -3.74 -7.66
C ASP A 29 -12.25 -3.65 -7.92
N SER A 30 -13.05 -3.71 -6.84
CA SER A 30 -14.49 -3.75 -7.01
C SER A 30 -14.92 -2.43 -7.64
N ALA A 31 -15.71 -2.51 -8.72
CA ALA A 31 -16.30 -1.32 -9.35
C ALA A 31 -17.05 -0.41 -8.35
N ASP A 32 -17.33 -0.93 -7.16
CA ASP A 32 -18.02 -0.26 -6.05
C ASP A 32 -17.09 0.29 -4.97
N TRP A 33 -15.75 0.29 -5.17
CA TRP A 33 -14.84 0.84 -4.18
C TRP A 33 -15.09 2.34 -3.97
N LYS A 34 -15.23 2.73 -2.71
CA LYS A 34 -15.41 4.11 -2.30
C LYS A 34 -14.36 4.49 -1.27
N GLU A 35 -13.72 5.63 -1.47
CA GLU A 35 -12.90 6.24 -0.43
C GLU A 35 -13.79 6.69 0.72
N SER A 36 -13.41 6.39 1.94
CA SER A 36 -14.04 6.94 3.14
C SER A 36 -13.69 8.42 3.32
N ASP A 37 -14.44 9.11 4.15
CA ASP A 37 -14.18 10.53 4.44
C ASP A 37 -12.73 10.76 4.81
N VAL A 38 -12.11 11.73 4.14
CA VAL A 38 -10.70 12.07 4.35
C VAL A 38 -10.60 12.91 5.62
N PRO A 39 -9.91 12.44 6.68
CA PRO A 39 -9.73 13.24 7.87
C PRO A 39 -8.85 14.47 7.59
N PRO A 40 -8.93 15.52 8.42
CA PRO A 40 -8.01 16.63 8.33
C PRO A 40 -6.56 16.19 8.37
N PRO A 41 -5.62 16.94 7.74
CA PRO A 41 -4.21 16.63 7.81
C PRO A 41 -3.75 16.51 9.27
N PRO A 42 -3.10 15.40 9.66
CA PRO A 42 -2.63 15.20 11.01
C PRO A 42 -1.42 16.09 11.33
N ALA A 43 -1.17 16.33 12.62
CA ALA A 43 0.07 16.92 13.07
C ALA A 43 1.26 16.00 12.75
N TYR A 44 2.43 16.58 12.55
CA TYR A 44 3.69 15.86 12.31
C TYR A 44 4.85 16.57 13.04
N ASP A 45 5.88 15.82 13.37
CA ASP A 45 7.07 16.30 14.04
C ASP A 45 8.30 16.11 13.14
N MET A 46 8.95 17.21 12.79
CA MET A 46 10.18 17.20 11.97
C MET A 46 11.31 16.40 12.60
N GLY A 47 11.38 16.35 13.95
CA GLY A 47 12.40 15.60 14.70
C GLY A 47 12.16 14.08 14.71
N LYS A 48 10.99 13.62 14.25
CA LYS A 48 10.60 12.20 14.25
C LYS A 48 10.50 11.60 12.85
N LEU A 49 10.89 12.34 11.83
CA LEU A 49 10.85 11.86 10.46
C LEU A 49 11.72 10.62 10.27
N LEU A 50 11.13 9.55 9.78
CA LEU A 50 11.85 8.40 9.25
C LEU A 50 12.07 8.65 7.76
N THR A 51 13.34 8.79 7.39
CA THR A 51 13.74 9.12 6.02
C THR A 51 13.84 7.87 5.15
N PHE A 52 13.61 8.05 3.86
CA PHE A 52 13.81 7.01 2.85
C PHE A 52 14.38 7.62 1.57
N GLU A 53 15.23 6.85 0.89
CA GLU A 53 15.84 7.26 -0.35
C GLU A 53 14.87 7.02 -1.52
N VAL A 54 14.66 8.03 -2.37
CA VAL A 54 13.84 7.93 -3.58
C VAL A 54 14.71 7.56 -4.78
N THR A 55 15.77 8.32 -5.02
CA THR A 55 16.82 8.02 -6.00
C THR A 55 18.16 8.54 -5.46
N ARG A 56 19.27 7.87 -5.81
CA ARG A 56 20.63 8.29 -5.39
C ARG A 56 21.01 9.71 -5.83
N SER A 57 20.40 10.22 -6.89
CA SER A 57 20.65 11.55 -7.43
C SER A 57 19.62 12.59 -6.98
N SER A 58 18.68 12.24 -6.08
CA SER A 58 17.67 13.17 -5.62
C SER A 58 18.31 14.27 -4.76
N PRO A 59 18.09 15.55 -5.08
CA PRO A 59 18.51 16.66 -4.20
C PRO A 59 17.61 16.80 -2.96
N LEU A 60 16.55 15.98 -2.87
CA LEU A 60 15.56 16.02 -1.81
C LEU A 60 15.71 14.79 -0.91
N VAL A 61 15.66 15.02 0.39
CA VAL A 61 15.47 13.99 1.41
C VAL A 61 13.99 13.92 1.74
N TYR A 62 13.42 12.72 1.64
CA TYR A 62 12.02 12.46 1.98
C TYR A 62 11.92 11.76 3.32
N GLY A 63 10.92 12.15 4.11
CA GLY A 63 10.66 11.51 5.39
C GLY A 63 9.18 11.56 5.76
N VAL A 64 8.77 10.61 6.59
CA VAL A 64 7.41 10.49 7.13
C VAL A 64 7.48 10.39 8.64
N ASP A 65 6.70 11.18 9.35
CA ASP A 65 6.51 10.98 10.79
C ASP A 65 5.51 9.83 11.01
N PRO A 66 5.90 8.76 11.71
CA PRO A 66 4.99 7.65 12.00
C PRO A 66 3.68 8.06 12.68
N ALA A 67 3.69 9.14 13.48
CA ALA A 67 2.49 9.64 14.14
C ALA A 67 1.47 10.23 13.15
N SER A 68 1.91 10.62 11.95
CA SER A 68 1.05 11.12 10.89
C SER A 68 0.47 10.02 9.99
N VAL A 69 0.84 8.76 10.22
CA VAL A 69 0.40 7.64 9.38
C VAL A 69 -0.86 7.01 9.95
N SER A 70 -1.85 6.82 9.09
CA SER A 70 -3.03 6.01 9.36
C SER A 70 -3.23 4.96 8.27
N ILE A 71 -3.69 3.78 8.67
CA ILE A 71 -4.03 2.67 7.79
C ILE A 71 -5.51 2.39 7.99
N SER A 72 -6.30 2.64 6.97
CA SER A 72 -7.74 2.48 7.02
C SER A 72 -8.15 1.08 6.59
N ASN A 73 -8.90 0.40 7.44
CA ASN A 73 -9.45 -0.92 7.12
C ASN A 73 -10.72 -0.85 6.25
N SER A 74 -11.39 0.31 6.20
CA SER A 74 -12.64 0.48 5.45
C SER A 74 -12.41 0.65 3.95
N ASP A 75 -11.35 1.36 3.57
CA ASP A 75 -11.03 1.67 2.16
C ASP A 75 -9.64 1.19 1.72
N GLY A 76 -8.83 0.64 2.63
CA GLY A 76 -7.50 0.12 2.33
C GLY A 76 -6.46 1.20 2.03
N ILE A 77 -6.71 2.45 2.43
CA ILE A 77 -5.81 3.56 2.15
C ILE A 77 -4.82 3.76 3.30
N VAL A 78 -3.56 3.96 2.95
CA VAL A 78 -2.53 4.48 3.85
C VAL A 78 -2.46 6.00 3.67
N ARG A 79 -2.87 6.77 4.69
CA ARG A 79 -2.78 8.24 4.68
C ARG A 79 -1.58 8.67 5.53
N TYR A 80 -0.82 9.66 5.05
CA TYR A 80 0.43 10.07 5.68
C TYR A 80 0.82 11.49 5.29
N VAL A 81 1.62 12.13 6.14
CA VAL A 81 2.32 13.38 5.81
C VAL A 81 3.74 13.04 5.40
N VAL A 82 4.10 13.41 4.17
CA VAL A 82 5.47 13.32 3.67
C VAL A 82 6.10 14.70 3.65
N VAL A 83 7.35 14.77 4.09
CA VAL A 83 8.17 15.99 4.04
C VAL A 83 9.32 15.77 3.09
N ALA A 84 9.44 16.62 2.09
CA ALA A 84 10.60 16.70 1.20
C ALA A 84 11.44 17.90 1.62
N THR A 85 12.71 17.68 1.93
CA THR A 85 13.64 18.73 2.41
C THR A 85 14.84 18.83 1.46
N THR A 86 15.21 20.06 1.09
CA THR A 86 16.45 20.34 0.35
C THR A 86 17.63 20.46 1.34
N ALA A 87 18.86 20.36 0.81
CA ALA A 87 20.07 20.63 1.60
C ALA A 87 20.11 22.06 2.19
N ALA A 88 19.46 23.02 1.53
CA ALA A 88 19.33 24.40 2.02
C ALA A 88 18.21 24.57 3.07
N GLY A 89 17.51 23.50 3.46
CA GLY A 89 16.47 23.53 4.49
C GLY A 89 15.08 23.94 3.99
N ALA A 90 14.89 24.19 2.69
CA ALA A 90 13.55 24.41 2.15
C ALA A 90 12.73 23.12 2.24
N LYS A 91 11.44 23.28 2.59
CA LYS A 91 10.54 22.14 2.86
C LYS A 91 9.32 22.19 1.94
N ASN A 92 8.89 21.03 1.50
CA ASN A 92 7.58 20.82 0.89
C ASN A 92 6.88 19.72 1.69
N VAL A 93 5.77 20.05 2.32
CA VAL A 93 5.01 19.16 3.20
C VAL A 93 3.68 18.83 2.55
N ILE A 94 3.40 17.56 2.41
CA ILE A 94 2.28 17.07 1.61
C ILE A 94 1.51 16.02 2.41
N TYR A 95 0.19 16.14 2.44
CA TYR A 95 -0.71 15.12 2.97
C TYR A 95 -1.26 14.29 1.81
N GLU A 96 -0.99 13.00 1.82
CA GLU A 96 -1.30 12.07 0.74
C GLU A 96 -2.02 10.82 1.24
N GLY A 97 -2.79 10.20 0.33
CA GLY A 97 -3.30 8.84 0.43
C GLY A 97 -2.64 7.95 -0.60
N LEU A 98 -2.34 6.72 -0.21
CA LEU A 98 -1.78 5.68 -1.06
C LEU A 98 -2.72 4.47 -1.04
N ARG A 99 -3.19 4.06 -2.21
CA ARG A 99 -4.02 2.88 -2.44
C ARG A 99 -3.15 1.75 -2.96
N CYS A 100 -2.82 0.80 -2.10
CA CYS A 100 -1.90 -0.28 -2.44
C CYS A 100 -2.48 -1.25 -3.50
N SER A 101 -3.81 -1.45 -3.51
CA SER A 101 -4.48 -2.39 -4.43
C SER A 101 -4.31 -2.01 -5.90
N THR A 102 -4.28 -0.72 -6.19
CA THR A 102 -4.15 -0.17 -7.55
C THR A 102 -2.80 0.50 -7.79
N GLY A 103 -2.01 0.74 -6.74
CA GLY A 103 -0.77 1.50 -6.83
C GLY A 103 -1.00 2.96 -7.17
N GLU A 104 -2.08 3.56 -6.66
CA GLU A 104 -2.44 4.95 -6.89
C GLU A 104 -2.14 5.82 -5.68
N VAL A 105 -1.87 7.09 -5.93
CA VAL A 105 -1.66 8.14 -4.93
C VAL A 105 -2.61 9.29 -5.18
N ARG A 106 -3.07 9.92 -4.09
CA ARG A 106 -3.89 11.13 -4.10
C ARG A 106 -3.30 12.15 -3.13
N THR A 107 -3.08 13.39 -3.59
CA THR A 107 -2.66 14.49 -2.73
C THR A 107 -3.90 15.21 -2.20
N TYR A 108 -4.09 15.22 -0.88
CA TYR A 108 -5.24 15.89 -0.25
C TYR A 108 -4.98 17.36 0.06
N ALA A 109 -3.79 17.66 0.60
CA ALA A 109 -3.43 19.00 1.00
C ALA A 109 -1.91 19.24 0.96
N ARG A 110 -1.51 20.52 0.93
CA ARG A 110 -0.12 20.96 1.06
C ARG A 110 -0.02 21.99 2.15
N ALA A 111 1.05 21.90 2.96
CA ALA A 111 1.30 22.90 3.98
C ALA A 111 1.97 24.15 3.36
N LYS A 112 1.56 25.32 3.85
CA LYS A 112 2.25 26.58 3.62
C LYS A 112 3.46 26.74 4.55
N PRO A 113 4.34 27.72 4.30
CA PRO A 113 5.46 28.02 5.19
C PRO A 113 5.04 28.37 6.63
N ASP A 114 3.84 28.93 6.81
CA ASP A 114 3.26 29.26 8.11
C ASP A 114 2.67 28.04 8.85
N GLY A 115 2.73 26.85 8.24
CA GLY A 115 2.20 25.59 8.78
C GLY A 115 0.71 25.37 8.52
N SER A 116 -0.01 26.33 7.92
CA SER A 116 -1.41 26.14 7.56
C SER A 116 -1.55 25.22 6.35
N TRP A 117 -2.66 24.44 6.29
CA TRP A 117 -2.92 23.50 5.22
C TRP A 117 -3.82 24.12 4.13
N VAL A 118 -3.48 23.88 2.89
CA VAL A 118 -4.30 24.23 1.72
C VAL A 118 -4.75 22.94 1.05
N PRO A 119 -6.06 22.68 1.00
CA PRO A 119 -6.59 21.56 0.23
C PRO A 119 -6.22 21.66 -1.26
N VAL A 120 -5.94 20.53 -1.88
CA VAL A 120 -5.75 20.46 -3.33
C VAL A 120 -7.13 20.33 -3.99
N ALA A 121 -7.51 21.38 -4.73
CA ALA A 121 -8.77 21.38 -5.47
C ALA A 121 -8.75 20.26 -6.54
N ASN A 122 -9.91 19.60 -6.72
CA ASN A 122 -10.08 18.53 -7.72
C ASN A 122 -8.98 17.48 -7.71
N SER A 123 -8.53 17.12 -6.52
CA SER A 123 -7.53 16.08 -6.35
C SER A 123 -8.10 14.73 -6.80
N GLU A 124 -7.39 14.06 -7.69
CA GLU A 124 -7.76 12.76 -8.25
C GLU A 124 -6.73 11.70 -7.85
N TRP A 125 -7.15 10.44 -7.87
CA TRP A 125 -6.26 9.30 -7.77
C TRP A 125 -5.43 9.19 -9.07
N LYS A 126 -4.11 9.08 -8.93
CA LYS A 126 -3.17 8.97 -10.04
C LYS A 126 -2.23 7.81 -9.81
N SER A 127 -1.86 7.10 -10.88
CA SER A 127 -0.89 6.03 -10.77
C SER A 127 0.43 6.53 -10.18
N ALA A 128 0.90 5.92 -9.09
CA ALA A 128 2.22 6.21 -8.53
C ALA A 128 3.37 5.81 -9.47
N TYR A 129 3.07 5.03 -10.51
CA TYR A 129 4.03 4.65 -11.56
C TYR A 129 4.13 5.69 -12.67
N ASP A 130 3.25 6.71 -12.69
CA ASP A 130 3.33 7.79 -13.66
C ASP A 130 4.66 8.54 -13.51
N ILE A 131 5.44 8.55 -14.60
CA ILE A 131 6.76 9.18 -14.64
C ILE A 131 6.71 10.72 -14.53
N SER A 132 5.56 11.32 -14.77
CA SER A 132 5.34 12.76 -14.59
C SER A 132 5.17 13.17 -13.12
N LEU A 133 4.92 12.21 -12.23
CA LEU A 133 4.76 12.45 -10.80
C LEU A 133 6.09 12.28 -10.03
N PRO A 134 6.25 12.97 -8.89
CA PRO A 134 7.36 12.72 -7.98
C PRO A 134 7.37 11.27 -7.49
N ARG A 135 8.52 10.63 -7.54
CA ARG A 135 8.69 9.20 -7.26
C ARG A 135 8.59 8.80 -5.79
N HIS A 136 8.43 9.76 -4.88
CA HIS A 136 8.44 9.47 -3.44
C HIS A 136 7.30 8.55 -3.01
N SER A 137 6.09 8.73 -3.54
CA SER A 137 4.92 7.90 -3.20
C SER A 137 5.13 6.46 -3.63
N LEU A 138 5.64 6.23 -4.86
CA LEU A 138 6.00 4.89 -5.35
C LEU A 138 7.09 4.25 -4.47
N ARG A 139 8.11 5.03 -4.10
CA ARG A 139 9.19 4.49 -3.27
C ARG A 139 8.68 4.17 -1.87
N PHE A 140 7.89 5.05 -1.25
CA PHE A 140 7.27 4.80 0.05
C PHE A 140 6.38 3.55 0.02
N ALA A 141 5.57 3.38 -1.03
CA ALA A 141 4.78 2.18 -1.24
C ALA A 141 5.66 0.92 -1.16
N LYS A 142 6.73 0.88 -1.95
CA LYS A 142 7.62 -0.28 -2.06
C LYS A 142 8.39 -0.60 -0.78
N VAL A 143 8.96 0.45 -0.12
CA VAL A 143 9.85 0.21 1.02
C VAL A 143 9.12 0.04 2.34
N ALA A 144 7.86 0.53 2.47
CA ALA A 144 7.21 0.58 3.78
C ALA A 144 5.70 0.36 3.78
N ALA A 145 4.95 1.09 2.93
CA ALA A 145 3.51 1.22 3.10
C ALA A 145 2.71 0.03 2.57
N CYS A 146 3.19 -0.62 1.51
CA CYS A 146 2.49 -1.71 0.85
C CYS A 146 3.22 -3.05 0.98
N GLN A 147 2.45 -4.11 1.01
CA GLN A 147 2.90 -5.49 0.88
C GLN A 147 2.09 -6.12 -0.26
N GLN A 148 2.71 -6.22 -1.44
CA GLN A 148 2.01 -6.53 -2.68
C GLN A 148 0.87 -5.52 -2.93
N ALA A 149 -0.36 -6.00 -3.16
CA ALA A 149 -1.55 -5.18 -3.43
C ALA A 149 -2.33 -4.78 -2.15
N ALA A 150 -1.74 -4.89 -0.96
CA ALA A 150 -2.39 -4.55 0.31
C ALA A 150 -1.52 -3.59 1.13
N PRO A 151 -2.10 -2.75 1.99
CA PRO A 151 -1.32 -2.03 2.99
C PRO A 151 -0.68 -3.01 3.97
N VAL A 152 0.43 -2.59 4.59
CA VAL A 152 0.99 -3.34 5.72
C VAL A 152 -0.01 -3.39 6.89
N SER A 153 0.11 -4.40 7.75
CA SER A 153 -0.88 -4.69 8.78
C SER A 153 -0.97 -3.63 9.89
N SER A 154 0.06 -2.81 10.06
CA SER A 154 0.12 -1.80 11.12
C SER A 154 1.18 -0.74 10.88
N VAL A 155 1.00 0.43 11.51
CA VAL A 155 2.02 1.50 11.53
C VAL A 155 3.32 0.99 12.15
N ARG A 156 3.28 0.11 13.14
CA ARG A 156 4.49 -0.51 13.71
C ARG A 156 5.28 -1.31 12.69
N GLU A 157 4.60 -2.05 11.83
CA GLU A 157 5.24 -2.78 10.74
C GLU A 157 5.85 -1.82 9.71
N LEU A 158 5.13 -0.77 9.33
CA LEU A 158 5.62 0.29 8.45
C LEU A 158 6.92 0.91 9.00
N VAL A 159 6.95 1.26 10.28
CA VAL A 159 8.13 1.79 10.97
C VAL A 159 9.30 0.80 10.92
N ARG A 160 9.03 -0.47 11.18
CA ARG A 160 10.05 -1.52 11.10
C ARG A 160 10.69 -1.61 9.71
N LYS A 161 9.85 -1.54 8.66
CA LYS A 161 10.32 -1.57 7.27
C LYS A 161 11.12 -0.31 6.91
N LEU A 162 10.69 0.89 7.33
CA LEU A 162 11.46 2.12 7.10
C LEU A 162 12.82 2.13 7.78
N LYS A 163 12.92 1.56 8.99
CA LYS A 163 14.19 1.47 9.73
C LYS A 163 15.13 0.39 9.18
N ASN A 164 14.58 -0.62 8.55
CA ASN A 164 15.34 -1.74 7.99
C ASN A 164 14.84 -1.99 6.55
N PRO A 165 15.11 -1.08 5.62
CA PRO A 165 14.72 -1.28 4.23
C PRO A 165 15.42 -2.52 3.69
N SER A 166 14.63 -3.47 3.15
CA SER A 166 15.19 -4.59 2.40
C SER A 166 15.98 -4.01 1.21
N ALA A 167 17.18 -4.51 0.99
CA ALA A 167 17.92 -4.22 -0.24
C ALA A 167 17.11 -4.85 -1.40
N ASP A 168 16.54 -4.02 -2.27
CA ASP A 168 15.97 -4.42 -3.56
C ASP A 168 17.08 -4.53 -4.59
#